data_5217fcc9f1d0911f41e0f66c4f2480b1
#
_entry.id   5217fcc9f1d0911f41e0f66c4f2480b1
#
_cell.length_a   1.000
_cell.length_b   1.000
_cell.length_c   1.000
_cell.angle_alpha   90.00
_cell.angle_beta   90.00
_cell.angle_gamma   90.00
#
_symmetry.space_group_name_H-M   'P 1'
#
loop_
_entity.id
_entity.type
_entity.pdbx_description
1 polymer ?
#
loop_
_entity_poly.entity_id
_entity_poly.type
_entity_poly.pdbx_seq_one_letter_code
_entity_poly.pdbx_strand_id
1 'polypeptide(L)'
;MAGLRASLDSLRQMRGLFQKRIAAASRGPSSATTTIPSLREIAAFGSNPGNLRMFAHVPPGLGEKPALVVALHGCTQSARAYAVGTGWCDVADRHGFVVIYPEQQPSNNPKNCFSWFVPADTARDSGEALSIRQMIEKAVSEFGIDQRRIFITGLSAGGAMASVMLAAYPEVFAGGAIIGGLPYGSASNVQEAFDAMFNDRMPSARALGDRVRSAPKHEGRWPRISVWHGTADAVVKPSNAEHIVSQWIHVQSLQREPSELKHGAR
;
A
#
# COMPACT_ATOMS: atom_id res chain seq x y z
N MET A 1 -5.25 36.29 -13.86
CA MET A 1 -4.87 36.21 -12.43
C MET A 1 -6.00 35.71 -11.54
N ALA A 2 -7.27 35.86 -11.89
CA ALA A 2 -8.41 35.37 -11.09
C ALA A 2 -8.51 33.84 -11.06
N GLY A 3 -8.22 33.13 -12.16
CA GLY A 3 -8.31 31.67 -12.23
C GLY A 3 -7.30 30.92 -11.38
N LEU A 4 -6.09 31.47 -11.20
CA LEU A 4 -5.04 30.85 -10.37
C LEU A 4 -5.36 30.92 -8.87
N ARG A 5 -5.99 32.04 -8.42
CA ARG A 5 -6.45 32.19 -7.03
C ARG A 5 -7.59 31.23 -6.69
N ALA A 6 -8.57 31.10 -7.57
CA ALA A 6 -9.69 30.16 -7.40
C ALA A 6 -9.20 28.70 -7.34
N SER A 7 -8.19 28.33 -8.12
CA SER A 7 -7.56 27.00 -8.08
C SER A 7 -6.81 26.73 -6.75
N LEU A 8 -6.08 27.72 -6.24
CA LEU A 8 -5.36 27.62 -4.97
C LEU A 8 -6.31 27.54 -3.76
N ASP A 9 -7.42 28.27 -3.79
CA ASP A 9 -8.42 28.25 -2.72
C ASP A 9 -9.20 26.92 -2.72
N SER A 10 -9.49 26.35 -3.89
CA SER A 10 -10.05 25.00 -4.02
C SER A 10 -9.12 23.93 -3.47
N LEU A 11 -7.81 24.02 -3.75
CA LEU A 11 -6.80 23.12 -3.20
C LEU A 11 -6.67 23.25 -1.69
N ARG A 12 -6.73 24.47 -1.14
CA ARG A 12 -6.70 24.70 0.30
C ARG A 12 -7.95 24.14 0.99
N GLN A 13 -9.11 24.30 0.39
CA GLN A 13 -10.39 23.83 0.91
C GLN A 13 -10.45 22.28 0.88
N MET A 14 -10.03 21.65 -0.22
CA MET A 14 -9.90 20.19 -0.31
C MET A 14 -8.89 19.64 0.70
N ARG A 15 -7.74 20.32 0.86
CA ARG A 15 -6.74 19.95 1.87
C ARG A 15 -7.30 20.04 3.29
N GLY A 16 -8.13 21.04 3.61
CA GLY A 16 -8.80 21.17 4.89
C GLY A 16 -9.83 20.05 5.16
N LEU A 17 -10.61 19.68 4.15
CA LEU A 17 -11.55 18.57 4.21
C LEU A 17 -10.84 17.23 4.40
N PHE A 18 -9.75 16.99 3.67
CA PHE A 18 -8.92 15.80 3.81
C PHE A 18 -8.35 15.65 5.23
N GLN A 19 -7.82 16.74 5.79
CA GLN A 19 -7.29 16.73 7.15
C GLN A 19 -8.36 16.42 8.20
N LYS A 20 -9.57 17.00 8.07
CA LYS A 20 -10.70 16.72 8.97
C LYS A 20 -11.16 15.27 8.88
N ARG A 21 -11.22 14.69 7.66
CA ARG A 21 -11.65 13.31 7.43
C ARG A 21 -10.65 12.28 7.95
N ILE A 22 -9.34 12.48 7.72
CA ILE A 22 -8.30 11.62 8.30
C ILE A 22 -8.32 11.69 9.83
N ALA A 23 -8.42 12.89 10.43
CA ALA A 23 -8.49 13.05 11.88
C ALA A 23 -9.74 12.39 12.50
N ALA A 24 -10.86 12.34 11.78
CA ALA A 24 -12.06 11.63 12.20
C ALA A 24 -11.90 10.10 12.09
N ALA A 25 -11.28 9.60 11.03
CA ALA A 25 -11.04 8.18 10.81
C ALA A 25 -10.00 7.58 11.78
N SER A 26 -9.10 8.41 12.33
CA SER A 26 -8.07 7.99 13.29
C SER A 26 -8.59 7.81 14.73
N ARG A 27 -9.86 8.11 15.02
CA ARG A 27 -10.48 7.95 16.33
C ARG A 27 -11.23 6.63 16.44
N GLY A 28 -10.51 5.51 16.44
CA GLY A 28 -11.09 4.20 16.77
C GLY A 28 -11.15 3.97 18.29
N PRO A 29 -12.01 3.05 18.80
CA PRO A 29 -12.13 2.79 20.23
C PRO A 29 -10.84 2.18 20.77
N SER A 30 -10.24 2.84 21.74
CA SER A 30 -9.11 2.35 22.54
C SER A 30 -9.65 1.69 23.80
N SER A 31 -9.53 0.36 23.93
CA SER A 31 -9.39 -0.30 25.23
C SER A 31 -8.98 -1.77 25.07
N ALA A 32 -7.71 -2.02 24.89
CA ALA A 32 -7.05 -3.25 25.29
C ALA A 32 -5.65 -2.84 25.72
N THR A 33 -5.10 -3.48 26.73
CA THR A 33 -3.68 -3.33 27.10
C THR A 33 -2.86 -3.91 25.95
N THR A 34 -2.63 -3.09 24.93
CA THR A 34 -1.93 -3.51 23.73
C THR A 34 -0.45 -3.52 24.06
N THR A 35 0.15 -4.69 24.16
CA THR A 35 1.60 -4.82 24.24
C THR A 35 2.22 -4.14 23.02
N ILE A 36 3.04 -3.11 23.26
CA ILE A 36 3.69 -2.37 22.17
C ILE A 36 4.72 -3.31 21.52
N PRO A 37 4.55 -3.71 20.26
CA PRO A 37 5.47 -4.61 19.61
C PRO A 37 6.86 -3.98 19.51
N SER A 38 7.88 -4.79 19.78
CA SER A 38 9.28 -4.41 19.60
C SER A 38 9.60 -4.47 18.11
N LEU A 39 9.67 -3.30 17.47
CA LEU A 39 10.14 -3.20 16.10
C LEU A 39 11.62 -2.81 16.10
N ARG A 40 12.43 -3.56 15.36
CA ARG A 40 13.85 -3.27 15.10
C ARG A 40 13.95 -2.38 13.87
N GLU A 41 14.61 -1.23 13.99
CA GLU A 41 14.97 -0.41 12.82
C GLU A 41 16.19 -1.00 12.12
N ILE A 42 16.15 -1.04 10.78
CA ILE A 42 17.24 -1.48 9.90
C ILE A 42 17.68 -0.28 9.07
N ALA A 43 18.83 0.29 9.43
CA ALA A 43 19.31 1.54 8.85
C ALA A 43 19.88 1.41 7.43
N ALA A 44 20.50 0.26 7.10
CA ALA A 44 21.20 0.04 5.84
C ALA A 44 20.54 -1.08 5.03
N PHE A 45 19.83 -0.74 3.97
CA PHE A 45 19.15 -1.69 3.10
C PHE A 45 19.30 -1.40 1.59
N GLY A 46 20.14 -0.43 1.21
CA GLY A 46 20.41 -0.05 -0.17
C GLY A 46 20.61 1.45 -0.32
N SER A 47 20.47 1.96 -1.54
CA SER A 47 20.61 3.39 -1.86
C SER A 47 19.47 4.26 -1.33
N ASN A 48 18.29 3.65 -1.09
CA ASN A 48 17.12 4.28 -0.51
C ASN A 48 16.70 5.61 -1.17
N PRO A 49 16.46 5.65 -2.48
CA PRO A 49 16.16 6.90 -3.18
C PRO A 49 14.84 7.55 -2.74
N GLY A 50 13.89 6.77 -2.22
CA GLY A 50 12.64 7.27 -1.65
C GLY A 50 12.78 7.78 -0.21
N ASN A 51 13.99 7.78 0.36
CA ASN A 51 14.26 8.27 1.71
C ASN A 51 13.27 7.75 2.76
N LEU A 52 13.01 6.43 2.75
CA LEU A 52 12.13 5.75 3.70
C LEU A 52 12.94 5.19 4.88
N ARG A 53 12.24 4.83 5.96
CA ARG A 53 12.82 4.05 7.06
C ARG A 53 12.30 2.62 6.99
N MET A 54 13.13 1.66 7.43
CA MET A 54 12.76 0.25 7.49
C MET A 54 12.66 -0.22 8.94
N PHE A 55 11.53 -0.78 9.32
CA PHE A 55 11.35 -1.48 10.59
C PHE A 55 10.99 -2.94 10.33
N ALA A 56 11.40 -3.83 11.24
CA ALA A 56 11.10 -5.24 11.15
C ALA A 56 10.60 -5.79 12.48
N HIS A 57 9.64 -6.70 12.41
CA HIS A 57 9.29 -7.63 13.47
C HIS A 57 9.72 -9.03 13.04
N VAL A 58 10.55 -9.62 13.86
CA VAL A 58 11.13 -10.95 13.64
C VAL A 58 10.72 -11.82 14.83
N PRO A 59 9.81 -12.77 14.67
CA PRO A 59 9.40 -13.67 15.73
C PRO A 59 10.57 -14.48 16.31
N PRO A 60 10.55 -14.79 17.60
CA PRO A 60 11.50 -15.74 18.16
C PRO A 60 11.26 -17.14 17.57
N GLY A 61 12.34 -17.88 17.30
CA GLY A 61 12.24 -19.26 16.84
C GLY A 61 11.70 -19.45 15.42
N LEU A 62 12.04 -18.52 14.51
CA LEU A 62 11.71 -18.68 13.08
C LEU A 62 12.24 -20.02 12.56
N GLY A 63 11.39 -20.73 11.80
CA GLY A 63 11.78 -21.89 11.02
C GLY A 63 12.71 -21.53 9.84
N GLU A 64 13.22 -22.55 9.17
CA GLU A 64 13.96 -22.35 7.92
C GLU A 64 13.07 -21.74 6.84
N LYS A 65 13.60 -20.78 6.09
CA LYS A 65 12.93 -20.11 4.97
C LYS A 65 11.53 -19.57 5.30
N PRO A 66 11.39 -18.65 6.28
CA PRO A 66 10.10 -18.07 6.63
C PRO A 66 9.51 -17.27 5.49
N ALA A 67 8.19 -17.02 5.55
CA ALA A 67 7.54 -16.06 4.65
C ALA A 67 7.82 -14.62 5.09
N LEU A 68 7.58 -13.66 4.18
CA LEU A 68 7.67 -12.24 4.43
C LEU A 68 6.34 -11.53 4.14
N VAL A 69 5.92 -10.67 5.04
CA VAL A 69 4.85 -9.71 4.81
C VAL A 69 5.43 -8.29 4.84
N VAL A 70 5.15 -7.52 3.79
CA VAL A 70 5.45 -6.09 3.73
C VAL A 70 4.17 -5.33 4.09
N ALA A 71 4.18 -4.56 5.18
CA ALA A 71 3.01 -3.90 5.72
C ALA A 71 3.16 -2.37 5.64
N LEU A 72 2.37 -1.72 4.74
CA LEU A 72 2.45 -0.30 4.42
C LEU A 72 1.36 0.49 5.15
N HIS A 73 1.76 1.45 5.98
CA HIS A 73 0.86 2.28 6.77
C HIS A 73 0.09 3.32 5.94
N GLY A 74 -1.01 3.81 6.47
CA GLY A 74 -1.75 4.94 5.90
C GLY A 74 -1.15 6.31 6.27
N CYS A 75 -1.69 7.38 5.69
CA CYS A 75 -1.30 8.74 6.03
C CYS A 75 -1.41 8.99 7.53
N THR A 76 -0.52 9.83 8.07
CA THR A 76 -0.43 10.23 9.49
C THR A 76 -0.04 9.11 10.47
N GLN A 77 0.21 7.92 9.98
CA GLN A 77 0.67 6.80 10.80
C GLN A 77 2.19 6.66 10.77
N SER A 78 2.71 5.81 11.65
CA SER A 78 4.08 5.33 11.68
C SER A 78 4.09 3.80 11.61
N ALA A 79 5.24 3.21 11.35
CA ALA A 79 5.43 1.75 11.39
C ALA A 79 4.92 1.14 12.70
N ARG A 80 5.28 1.75 13.83
CA ARG A 80 4.85 1.30 15.17
C ARG A 80 3.34 1.40 15.37
N ALA A 81 2.74 2.54 15.01
CA ALA A 81 1.29 2.73 15.14
C ALA A 81 0.53 1.75 14.26
N TYR A 82 1.03 1.49 13.06
CA TYR A 82 0.43 0.54 12.14
C TYR A 82 0.58 -0.91 12.61
N ALA A 83 1.74 -1.28 13.14
CA ALA A 83 1.98 -2.61 13.73
C ALA A 83 1.00 -2.91 14.89
N VAL A 84 0.82 -1.94 15.80
CA VAL A 84 -0.17 -2.04 16.90
C VAL A 84 -1.60 -2.17 16.35
N GLY A 85 -1.98 -1.29 15.41
CA GLY A 85 -3.36 -1.22 14.93
C GLY A 85 -3.78 -2.42 14.09
N THR A 86 -2.85 -3.11 13.43
CA THR A 86 -3.13 -4.25 12.56
C THR A 86 -2.96 -5.60 13.22
N GLY A 87 -2.20 -5.68 14.33
CA GLY A 87 -1.90 -6.95 15.01
C GLY A 87 -1.01 -7.90 14.19
N TRP A 88 -0.34 -7.40 13.14
CA TRP A 88 0.52 -8.25 12.30
C TRP A 88 1.66 -8.92 13.07
N CYS A 89 2.18 -8.27 14.12
CA CYS A 89 3.23 -8.86 14.96
C CYS A 89 2.72 -10.11 15.69
N ASP A 90 1.51 -10.05 16.28
CA ASP A 90 0.91 -11.20 16.97
C ASP A 90 0.60 -12.36 16.01
N VAL A 91 0.19 -12.04 14.78
CA VAL A 91 -0.04 -13.04 13.73
C VAL A 91 1.29 -13.66 13.29
N ALA A 92 2.32 -12.84 13.14
CA ALA A 92 3.67 -13.29 12.79
C ALA A 92 4.26 -14.24 13.84
N ASP A 93 4.11 -13.90 15.12
CA ASP A 93 4.57 -14.74 16.24
C ASP A 93 3.87 -16.11 16.26
N ARG A 94 2.57 -16.13 15.97
CA ARG A 94 1.80 -17.40 15.94
C ARG A 94 2.10 -18.28 14.73
N HIS A 95 2.47 -17.68 13.59
CA HIS A 95 2.60 -18.40 12.32
C HIS A 95 4.02 -18.49 11.77
N GLY A 96 5.00 -17.90 12.44
CA GLY A 96 6.43 -18.02 12.09
C GLY A 96 6.79 -17.35 10.76
N PHE A 97 6.45 -16.06 10.57
CA PHE A 97 6.88 -15.28 9.42
C PHE A 97 7.41 -13.89 9.83
N VAL A 98 8.20 -13.28 8.98
CA VAL A 98 8.76 -11.94 9.21
C VAL A 98 7.82 -10.89 8.69
N VAL A 99 7.70 -9.75 9.39
CA VAL A 99 7.00 -8.56 8.90
C VAL A 99 7.97 -7.40 8.79
N ILE A 100 8.03 -6.75 7.63
CA ILE A 100 8.70 -5.46 7.49
C ILE A 100 7.67 -4.34 7.33
N TYR A 101 7.98 -3.19 7.94
CA TYR A 101 7.17 -1.99 7.92
C TYR A 101 8.00 -0.84 7.33
N PRO A 102 7.93 -0.62 6.01
CA PRO A 102 8.40 0.62 5.43
C PRO A 102 7.69 1.81 6.06
N GLU A 103 8.45 2.83 6.47
CA GLU A 103 7.88 4.03 7.09
C GLU A 103 8.23 5.27 6.26
N GLN A 104 7.19 6.04 5.96
CA GLN A 104 7.34 7.34 5.31
C GLN A 104 7.88 8.38 6.29
N GLN A 105 8.65 9.33 5.79
CA GLN A 105 9.22 10.41 6.59
C GLN A 105 8.52 11.75 6.37
N PRO A 106 8.41 12.61 7.41
CA PRO A 106 7.83 13.94 7.28
C PRO A 106 8.58 14.86 6.30
N SER A 107 9.87 14.61 6.08
CA SER A 107 10.70 15.32 5.09
C SER A 107 10.24 15.09 3.65
N ASN A 108 9.67 13.90 3.34
CA ASN A 108 9.11 13.60 2.02
C ASN A 108 7.67 14.09 1.92
N ASN A 109 6.88 13.81 2.95
CA ASN A 109 5.47 14.18 3.00
C ASN A 109 5.07 14.55 4.43
N PRO A 110 4.64 15.81 4.71
CA PRO A 110 4.28 16.26 6.05
C PRO A 110 3.14 15.49 6.73
N LYS A 111 2.41 14.67 5.97
CA LYS A 111 1.35 13.78 6.47
C LYS A 111 1.76 12.32 6.45
N ASN A 112 3.02 12.01 6.23
CA ASN A 112 3.53 10.65 6.12
C ASN A 112 2.74 9.78 5.13
N CYS A 113 2.20 10.37 4.06
CA CYS A 113 1.58 9.59 2.99
C CYS A 113 2.64 9.09 2.03
N PHE A 114 2.59 7.82 1.65
CA PHE A 114 3.37 7.34 0.50
C PHE A 114 2.97 8.10 -0.77
N SER A 115 3.96 8.37 -1.62
CA SER A 115 3.83 9.22 -2.82
C SER A 115 3.31 8.41 -4.03
N TRP A 116 2.26 7.60 -3.83
CA TRP A 116 1.68 6.65 -4.79
C TRP A 116 1.20 7.27 -6.11
N PHE A 117 1.12 8.59 -6.19
CA PHE A 117 0.72 9.37 -7.36
C PHE A 117 1.88 10.18 -7.99
N VAL A 118 3.09 10.03 -7.48
CA VAL A 118 4.28 10.71 -8.03
C VAL A 118 5.02 9.74 -8.94
N PRO A 119 5.10 10.00 -10.26
CA PRO A 119 5.72 9.06 -11.20
C PRO A 119 7.15 8.64 -10.83
N ALA A 120 7.97 9.56 -10.30
CA ALA A 120 9.34 9.27 -9.88
C ALA A 120 9.41 8.32 -8.66
N ASP A 121 8.36 8.25 -7.85
CA ASP A 121 8.28 7.39 -6.66
C ASP A 121 7.58 6.05 -6.94
N THR A 122 6.87 5.95 -8.07
CA THR A 122 6.07 4.77 -8.43
C THR A 122 6.64 3.97 -9.59
N ALA A 123 7.57 4.53 -10.34
CA ALA A 123 8.23 3.81 -11.43
C ALA A 123 9.15 2.71 -10.87
N ARG A 124 9.25 1.61 -11.64
CA ARG A 124 10.22 0.55 -11.34
C ARG A 124 11.63 1.14 -11.29
N ASP A 125 12.42 0.67 -10.33
CA ASP A 125 13.80 1.05 -10.09
C ASP A 125 14.01 2.54 -9.75
N SER A 126 12.98 3.20 -9.20
CA SER A 126 13.00 4.61 -8.82
C SER A 126 12.28 4.86 -7.49
N GLY A 127 12.65 5.93 -6.81
CA GLY A 127 11.97 6.53 -5.67
C GLY A 127 11.57 5.57 -4.55
N GLU A 128 10.34 5.72 -4.04
CA GLU A 128 9.82 4.92 -2.94
C GLU A 128 9.68 3.44 -3.34
N ALA A 129 9.29 3.15 -4.58
CA ALA A 129 9.14 1.79 -5.08
C ALA A 129 10.47 1.02 -5.04
N LEU A 130 11.57 1.64 -5.45
CA LEU A 130 12.90 1.03 -5.34
C LEU A 130 13.34 0.87 -3.88
N SER A 131 13.08 1.86 -3.03
CA SER A 131 13.40 1.76 -1.61
C SER A 131 12.72 0.57 -0.95
N ILE A 132 11.42 0.36 -1.20
CA ILE A 132 10.67 -0.80 -0.68
C ILE A 132 11.23 -2.12 -1.27
N ARG A 133 11.60 -2.13 -2.54
CA ARG A 133 12.24 -3.30 -3.18
C ARG A 133 13.55 -3.66 -2.50
N GLN A 134 14.39 -2.67 -2.19
CA GLN A 134 15.66 -2.86 -1.47
C GLN A 134 15.45 -3.36 -0.04
N MET A 135 14.41 -2.90 0.66
CA MET A 135 14.03 -3.42 1.99
C MET A 135 13.66 -4.92 1.91
N ILE A 136 12.96 -5.34 0.87
CA ILE A 136 12.62 -6.74 0.64
C ILE A 136 13.90 -7.56 0.41
N GLU A 137 14.82 -7.10 -0.43
CA GLU A 137 16.11 -7.77 -0.68
C GLU A 137 16.93 -7.90 0.59
N LYS A 138 16.96 -6.84 1.40
CA LYS A 138 17.61 -6.86 2.70
C LYS A 138 16.98 -7.90 3.63
N ALA A 139 15.66 -7.96 3.70
CA ALA A 139 14.95 -8.95 4.52
C ALA A 139 15.22 -10.39 4.03
N VAL A 140 15.21 -10.62 2.71
CA VAL A 140 15.54 -11.92 2.10
C VAL A 140 16.93 -12.39 2.51
N SER A 141 17.92 -11.51 2.39
CA SER A 141 19.31 -11.81 2.73
C SER A 141 19.53 -12.00 4.23
N GLU A 142 18.91 -11.15 5.07
CA GLU A 142 19.18 -11.14 6.51
C GLU A 142 18.42 -12.23 7.26
N PHE A 143 17.20 -12.55 6.84
CA PHE A 143 16.32 -13.49 7.54
C PHE A 143 16.10 -14.82 6.80
N GLY A 144 16.76 -15.03 5.66
CA GLY A 144 16.63 -16.27 4.89
C GLY A 144 15.24 -16.52 4.31
N ILE A 145 14.52 -15.47 3.90
CA ILE A 145 13.14 -15.53 3.44
C ILE A 145 12.97 -16.46 2.23
N ASP A 146 11.89 -17.26 2.20
CA ASP A 146 11.45 -17.96 0.99
C ASP A 146 10.90 -16.93 -0.03
N GLN A 147 11.65 -16.69 -1.09
CA GLN A 147 11.30 -15.71 -2.12
C GLN A 147 9.98 -16.03 -2.84
N ARG A 148 9.46 -17.26 -2.74
CA ARG A 148 8.14 -17.64 -3.27
C ARG A 148 6.99 -17.29 -2.31
N ARG A 149 7.28 -16.84 -1.11
CA ARG A 149 6.31 -16.52 -0.05
C ARG A 149 6.50 -15.09 0.48
N ILE A 150 6.59 -14.13 -0.44
CA ILE A 150 6.63 -12.70 -0.14
C ILE A 150 5.25 -12.12 -0.47
N PHE A 151 4.67 -11.43 0.49
CA PHE A 151 3.35 -10.81 0.39
C PHE A 151 3.42 -9.33 0.76
N ILE A 152 2.50 -8.53 0.22
CA ILE A 152 2.40 -7.12 0.56
C ILE A 152 0.98 -6.75 0.93
N THR A 153 0.83 -5.87 1.92
CA THR A 153 -0.46 -5.27 2.26
C THR A 153 -0.29 -3.82 2.65
N GLY A 154 -1.34 -3.04 2.57
CA GLY A 154 -1.30 -1.65 3.00
C GLY A 154 -2.67 -1.03 3.09
N LEU A 155 -2.78 0.02 3.89
CA LEU A 155 -4.00 0.79 4.14
C LEU A 155 -3.93 2.17 3.49
N SER A 156 -5.01 2.60 2.81
CA SER A 156 -5.14 3.97 2.25
C SER A 156 -3.97 4.30 1.31
N ALA A 157 -3.15 5.31 1.60
CA ALA A 157 -1.92 5.60 0.83
C ALA A 157 -0.96 4.40 0.77
N GLY A 158 -0.86 3.61 1.86
CA GLY A 158 -0.11 2.35 1.86
C GLY A 158 -0.75 1.28 0.98
N GLY A 159 -2.10 1.24 0.90
CA GLY A 159 -2.83 0.38 -0.03
C GLY A 159 -2.59 0.76 -1.49
N ALA A 160 -2.57 2.06 -1.79
CA ALA A 160 -2.24 2.55 -3.12
C ALA A 160 -0.76 2.27 -3.48
N MET A 161 0.18 2.41 -2.52
CA MET A 161 1.58 2.02 -2.72
C MET A 161 1.74 0.49 -2.84
N ALA A 162 0.90 -0.32 -2.18
CA ALA A 162 0.86 -1.76 -2.41
C ALA A 162 0.43 -2.08 -3.85
N SER A 163 -0.56 -1.34 -4.41
CA SER A 163 -0.92 -1.44 -5.84
C SER A 163 0.26 -1.11 -6.76
N VAL A 164 1.05 -0.08 -6.41
CA VAL A 164 2.28 0.28 -7.13
C VAL A 164 3.27 -0.88 -7.11
N MET A 165 3.58 -1.42 -5.95
CA MET A 165 4.56 -2.50 -5.81
C MET A 165 4.16 -3.77 -6.54
N LEU A 166 2.87 -4.15 -6.48
CA LEU A 166 2.32 -5.30 -7.21
C LEU A 166 2.37 -5.11 -8.73
N ALA A 167 2.26 -3.89 -9.21
CA ALA A 167 2.36 -3.55 -10.63
C ALA A 167 3.81 -3.42 -11.10
N ALA A 168 4.68 -2.75 -10.34
CA ALA A 168 6.06 -2.47 -10.73
C ALA A 168 7.00 -3.70 -10.56
N TYR A 169 6.72 -4.57 -9.58
CA TYR A 169 7.53 -5.74 -9.24
C TYR A 169 6.68 -7.01 -9.07
N PRO A 170 5.87 -7.39 -10.07
CA PRO A 170 4.96 -8.55 -9.95
C PRO A 170 5.68 -9.87 -9.67
N GLU A 171 6.92 -10.02 -10.11
CA GLU A 171 7.76 -11.22 -9.91
C GLU A 171 8.19 -11.42 -8.46
N VAL A 172 8.12 -10.37 -7.64
CA VAL A 172 8.56 -10.41 -6.23
C VAL A 172 7.48 -11.01 -5.34
N PHE A 173 6.21 -10.80 -5.67
CA PHE A 173 5.10 -11.09 -4.77
C PHE A 173 4.31 -12.34 -5.17
N ALA A 174 4.08 -13.22 -4.21
CA ALA A 174 3.11 -14.31 -4.34
C ALA A 174 1.66 -13.77 -4.34
N GLY A 175 1.43 -12.64 -3.69
CA GLY A 175 0.16 -11.95 -3.65
C GLY A 175 0.19 -10.70 -2.78
N GLY A 176 -0.91 -9.93 -2.82
CA GLY A 176 -1.06 -8.74 -1.99
C GLY A 176 -2.51 -8.46 -1.63
N ALA A 177 -2.68 -7.68 -0.54
CA ALA A 177 -3.96 -7.19 -0.08
C ALA A 177 -3.99 -5.66 -0.06
N ILE A 178 -4.91 -5.07 -0.80
CA ILE A 178 -5.09 -3.63 -0.95
C ILE A 178 -6.30 -3.22 -0.11
N ILE A 179 -6.07 -2.44 0.95
CA ILE A 179 -7.10 -2.06 1.91
C ILE A 179 -7.39 -0.57 1.82
N GLY A 180 -8.61 -0.19 1.40
CA GLY A 180 -8.99 1.21 1.22
C GLY A 180 -8.03 1.99 0.32
N GLY A 181 -7.42 1.31 -0.66
CA GLY A 181 -6.41 1.86 -1.57
C GLY A 181 -6.99 2.32 -2.90
N LEU A 182 -6.10 2.57 -3.85
CA LEU A 182 -6.43 3.02 -5.21
C LEU A 182 -5.73 2.16 -6.27
N PRO A 183 -6.25 2.13 -7.51
CA PRO A 183 -5.59 1.41 -8.61
C PRO A 183 -4.22 2.00 -8.95
N TYR A 184 -3.29 1.16 -9.38
CA TYR A 184 -2.03 1.64 -9.95
C TYR A 184 -2.26 2.55 -11.15
N GLY A 185 -1.55 3.67 -11.17
CA GLY A 185 -1.61 4.62 -12.28
C GLY A 185 -2.92 5.42 -12.36
N SER A 186 -3.75 5.42 -11.31
CA SER A 186 -4.99 6.23 -11.27
C SER A 186 -4.72 7.73 -11.19
N ALA A 187 -3.54 8.14 -10.77
CA ALA A 187 -3.11 9.54 -10.68
C ALA A 187 -1.61 9.69 -10.99
N SER A 188 -1.21 10.86 -11.48
CA SER A 188 0.15 11.27 -11.76
C SER A 188 0.53 12.62 -11.08
N ASN A 189 -0.40 13.20 -10.35
CA ASN A 189 -0.22 14.43 -9.59
C ASN A 189 -1.27 14.53 -8.46
N VAL A 190 -1.11 15.54 -7.59
CA VAL A 190 -1.97 15.74 -6.42
C VAL A 190 -3.44 15.98 -6.79
N GLN A 191 -3.72 16.72 -7.86
CA GLN A 191 -5.09 17.01 -8.27
C GLN A 191 -5.80 15.72 -8.73
N GLU A 192 -5.15 14.93 -9.57
CA GLU A 192 -5.66 13.64 -10.02
C GLU A 192 -5.83 12.66 -8.85
N ALA A 193 -4.92 12.70 -7.86
CA ALA A 193 -5.04 11.88 -6.67
C ALA A 193 -6.33 12.21 -5.89
N PHE A 194 -6.65 13.49 -5.71
CA PHE A 194 -7.91 13.91 -5.08
C PHE A 194 -9.13 13.54 -5.95
N ASP A 195 -9.04 13.68 -7.26
CA ASP A 195 -10.13 13.30 -8.17
C ASP A 195 -10.40 11.79 -8.09
N ALA A 196 -9.37 10.95 -8.05
CA ALA A 196 -9.50 9.51 -7.87
C ALA A 196 -10.06 9.14 -6.48
N MET A 197 -9.63 9.82 -5.42
CA MET A 197 -10.09 9.55 -4.06
C MET A 197 -11.54 9.96 -3.82
N PHE A 198 -11.93 11.16 -4.27
CA PHE A 198 -13.18 11.80 -3.86
C PHE A 198 -14.23 11.90 -4.95
N ASN A 199 -13.83 11.98 -6.22
CA ASN A 199 -14.73 12.31 -7.33
C ASN A 199 -14.97 11.14 -8.27
N ASP A 200 -14.31 10.00 -8.04
CA ASP A 200 -14.40 8.82 -8.92
C ASP A 200 -13.96 9.11 -10.37
N ARG A 201 -13.10 10.10 -10.52
CA ARG A 201 -12.56 10.51 -11.82
C ARG A 201 -11.20 9.86 -12.02
N MET A 202 -11.17 8.85 -12.87
CA MET A 202 -9.93 8.14 -13.20
C MET A 202 -10.02 7.50 -14.60
N PRO A 203 -8.90 7.03 -15.16
CA PRO A 203 -8.89 6.31 -16.43
C PRO A 203 -9.74 5.03 -16.37
N SER A 204 -10.19 4.55 -17.54
CA SER A 204 -10.95 3.30 -17.62
C SER A 204 -10.16 2.10 -17.10
N ALA A 205 -10.86 1.04 -16.68
CA ALA A 205 -10.24 -0.20 -16.21
C ALA A 205 -9.24 -0.79 -17.22
N ARG A 206 -9.56 -0.70 -18.53
CA ARG A 206 -8.66 -1.12 -19.59
C ARG A 206 -7.38 -0.28 -19.60
N ALA A 207 -7.51 1.05 -19.60
CA ALA A 207 -6.35 1.95 -19.59
C ALA A 207 -5.48 1.75 -18.34
N LEU A 208 -6.10 1.56 -17.17
CA LEU A 208 -5.39 1.25 -15.93
C LEU A 208 -4.69 -0.11 -16.00
N GLY A 209 -5.33 -1.14 -16.57
CA GLY A 209 -4.73 -2.45 -16.76
C GLY A 209 -3.56 -2.44 -17.74
N ASP A 210 -3.69 -1.68 -18.84
CA ASP A 210 -2.60 -1.50 -19.81
C ASP A 210 -1.39 -0.79 -19.17
N ARG A 211 -1.61 0.16 -18.24
CA ARG A 211 -0.54 0.78 -17.44
C ARG A 211 0.20 -0.25 -16.56
N VAL A 212 -0.52 -1.18 -15.93
CA VAL A 212 0.10 -2.27 -15.16
C VAL A 212 0.94 -3.16 -16.07
N ARG A 213 0.41 -3.59 -17.23
CA ARG A 213 1.13 -4.45 -18.17
C ARG A 213 2.40 -3.80 -18.74
N SER A 214 2.41 -2.48 -18.86
CA SER A 214 3.55 -1.73 -19.39
C SER A 214 4.58 -1.32 -18.33
N ALA A 215 4.26 -1.42 -17.03
CA ALA A 215 5.16 -0.99 -15.96
C ALA A 215 6.43 -1.86 -15.86
N PRO A 216 6.36 -3.21 -15.84
CA PRO A 216 7.51 -4.09 -15.86
C PRO A 216 7.63 -4.80 -17.22
N LYS A 217 8.82 -5.33 -17.52
CA LYS A 217 8.98 -6.41 -18.52
C LYS A 217 8.65 -7.74 -17.82
N HIS A 218 7.37 -8.06 -17.69
CA HIS A 218 6.92 -9.25 -16.96
C HIS A 218 6.20 -10.23 -17.88
N GLU A 219 6.71 -11.45 -17.95
CA GLU A 219 6.14 -12.55 -18.75
C GLU A 219 5.62 -13.71 -17.88
N GLY A 220 5.74 -13.57 -16.54
CA GLY A 220 5.37 -14.60 -15.57
C GLY A 220 3.91 -14.51 -15.12
N ARG A 221 3.60 -15.28 -14.08
CA ARG A 221 2.30 -15.20 -13.41
C ARG A 221 2.18 -13.92 -12.61
N TRP A 222 1.07 -13.22 -12.78
CA TRP A 222 0.74 -12.07 -11.94
C TRP A 222 0.42 -12.51 -10.49
N PRO A 223 0.72 -11.67 -9.49
CA PRO A 223 0.42 -11.97 -8.10
C PRO A 223 -1.09 -12.10 -7.85
N ARG A 224 -1.46 -12.85 -6.82
CA ARG A 224 -2.84 -12.90 -6.34
C ARG A 224 -3.21 -11.59 -5.66
N ILE A 225 -4.36 -11.03 -6.01
CA ILE A 225 -4.83 -9.74 -5.48
C ILE A 225 -6.05 -9.96 -4.60
N SER A 226 -6.01 -9.39 -3.41
CA SER A 226 -7.13 -9.27 -2.48
C SER A 226 -7.46 -7.80 -2.28
N VAL A 227 -8.74 -7.43 -2.36
CA VAL A 227 -9.19 -6.04 -2.22
C VAL A 227 -10.19 -5.96 -1.07
N TRP A 228 -9.95 -5.02 -0.17
CA TRP A 228 -10.77 -4.77 1.00
C TRP A 228 -11.15 -3.29 1.10
N HIS A 229 -12.44 -3.00 1.29
CA HIS A 229 -12.89 -1.61 1.40
C HIS A 229 -14.11 -1.51 2.30
N GLY A 230 -14.11 -0.54 3.19
CA GLY A 230 -15.26 -0.23 4.01
C GLY A 230 -16.36 0.45 3.20
N THR A 231 -17.58 -0.02 3.27
CA THR A 231 -18.72 0.56 2.52
C THR A 231 -19.07 1.99 2.93
N ALA A 232 -18.64 2.39 4.12
CA ALA A 232 -18.82 3.75 4.67
C ALA A 232 -17.53 4.59 4.66
N ASP A 233 -16.52 4.21 3.87
CA ASP A 233 -15.27 4.97 3.77
C ASP A 233 -15.54 6.35 3.18
N ALA A 234 -15.32 7.39 4.00
CA ALA A 234 -15.52 8.78 3.63
C ALA A 234 -14.23 9.48 3.15
N VAL A 235 -13.09 8.78 3.15
CA VAL A 235 -11.77 9.30 2.75
C VAL A 235 -11.40 8.85 1.36
N VAL A 236 -11.53 7.56 1.08
CA VAL A 236 -11.36 6.97 -0.26
C VAL A 236 -12.69 6.34 -0.65
N LYS A 237 -13.29 6.79 -1.74
CA LYS A 237 -14.58 6.25 -2.18
C LYS A 237 -14.54 4.73 -2.34
N PRO A 238 -15.55 3.98 -1.84
CA PRO A 238 -15.63 2.52 -1.98
C PRO A 238 -15.59 2.02 -3.42
N SER A 239 -16.01 2.84 -4.41
CA SER A 239 -15.87 2.54 -5.84
C SER A 239 -14.44 2.23 -6.28
N ASN A 240 -13.43 2.71 -5.55
CA ASN A 240 -12.03 2.38 -5.82
C ASN A 240 -11.75 0.88 -5.70
N ALA A 241 -12.46 0.15 -4.85
CA ALA A 241 -12.35 -1.31 -4.80
C ALA A 241 -12.74 -1.97 -6.14
N GLU A 242 -13.85 -1.52 -6.74
CA GLU A 242 -14.29 -2.00 -8.05
C GLU A 242 -13.31 -1.64 -9.17
N HIS A 243 -12.71 -0.47 -9.10
CA HIS A 243 -11.69 -0.06 -10.07
C HIS A 243 -10.43 -0.92 -9.95
N ILE A 244 -9.96 -1.23 -8.74
CA ILE A 244 -8.84 -2.15 -8.52
C ILE A 244 -9.16 -3.55 -9.05
N VAL A 245 -10.32 -4.09 -8.70
CA VAL A 245 -10.77 -5.42 -9.18
C VAL A 245 -10.82 -5.44 -10.71
N SER A 246 -11.45 -4.44 -11.33
CA SER A 246 -11.57 -4.33 -12.79
C SER A 246 -10.22 -4.18 -13.48
N GLN A 247 -9.28 -3.42 -12.89
CA GLN A 247 -7.89 -3.31 -13.37
C GLN A 247 -7.23 -4.69 -13.42
N TRP A 248 -7.29 -5.46 -12.32
CA TRP A 248 -6.61 -6.75 -12.21
C TRP A 248 -7.30 -7.87 -12.99
N ILE A 249 -8.62 -7.83 -13.15
CA ILE A 249 -9.36 -8.69 -14.09
C ILE A 249 -8.81 -8.49 -15.50
N HIS A 250 -8.66 -7.23 -15.94
CA HIS A 250 -8.08 -6.92 -17.26
C HIS A 250 -6.63 -7.41 -17.37
N VAL A 251 -5.78 -7.14 -16.37
CA VAL A 251 -4.37 -7.56 -16.35
C VAL A 251 -4.22 -9.08 -16.49
N GLN A 252 -5.02 -9.83 -15.75
CA GLN A 252 -4.93 -11.29 -15.69
C GLN A 252 -5.83 -11.99 -16.70
N SER A 253 -6.57 -11.25 -17.51
CA SER A 253 -7.54 -11.79 -18.49
C SER A 253 -8.55 -12.75 -17.87
N LEU A 254 -9.06 -12.40 -16.69
CA LEU A 254 -10.04 -13.18 -15.95
C LEU A 254 -11.46 -12.86 -16.38
N GLN A 255 -12.38 -13.79 -16.14
CA GLN A 255 -13.82 -13.54 -16.22
C GLN A 255 -14.25 -12.77 -14.98
N ARG A 256 -15.24 -11.86 -15.13
CA ARG A 256 -15.73 -11.04 -14.02
C ARG A 256 -16.63 -11.83 -13.05
N GLU A 257 -17.25 -12.90 -13.52
CA GLU A 257 -18.11 -13.71 -12.68
C GLU A 257 -17.28 -14.52 -11.68
N PRO A 258 -17.62 -14.47 -10.39
CA PRO A 258 -16.91 -15.22 -9.38
C PRO A 258 -17.12 -16.72 -9.57
N SER A 259 -16.06 -17.50 -9.41
CA SER A 259 -16.14 -18.97 -9.42
C SER A 259 -16.76 -19.53 -8.12
N GLU A 260 -16.72 -18.76 -7.04
CA GLU A 260 -17.25 -19.13 -5.72
C GLU A 260 -17.67 -17.88 -4.93
N LEU A 261 -18.89 -17.87 -4.40
CA LEU A 261 -19.38 -16.86 -3.47
C LEU A 261 -19.51 -17.48 -2.08
N LYS A 262 -18.71 -17.00 -1.11
CA LYS A 262 -18.88 -17.33 0.31
C LYS A 262 -19.59 -16.19 1.01
N HIS A 263 -20.82 -16.44 1.46
CA HIS A 263 -21.50 -15.53 2.37
C HIS A 263 -21.03 -15.85 3.80
N GLY A 264 -20.21 -14.96 4.37
CA GLY A 264 -19.85 -15.02 5.79
C GLY A 264 -21.09 -14.76 6.64
N ALA A 265 -21.26 -15.52 7.72
CA ALA A 265 -22.22 -15.15 8.77
C ALA A 265 -21.80 -13.79 9.35
N ARG A 266 -22.77 -12.88 9.56
CA ARG A 266 -22.59 -11.57 10.18
C ARG A 266 -22.28 -11.71 11.65
#